data_a9d9d6fd2ce37ca9f0d2844a125e61ed
#
_entry.id   a9d9d6fd2ce37ca9f0d2844a125e61ed
#
_cell.length_a   1.000
_cell.length_b   1.000
_cell.length_c   1.000
_cell.angle_alpha   90.00
_cell.angle_beta   90.00
_cell.angle_gamma   90.00
#
_symmetry.space_group_name_H-M   'P 1'
#
loop_
_entity.id
_entity.type
_entity.pdbx_description
1 polymer ?
#
loop_
_entity_poly.entity_id
_entity_poly.type
_entity_poly.pdbx_seq_one_letter_code
_entity_poly.pdbx_strand_id
1 'polypeptide(L)'
;MKRTLLIVTVISFFVASLGVCAFAKGPDSIRIGVNAPLTGDIPKVGEGTKFAAQMWLDDVNAAGGIEVGGKKYKVELIIEDNESKAESAVKANTKLITEEDVLAIVGPQSSKQAIPAGGKANELGTPMISPWSTNPDTTKDRPFVFRGCFLDPFQGPVVANFIKDEFGFKKAAVLYDVASDYPKGLAEFFKAAWEKQNGPGSVVAYESFTTKDADFSSQLTKINNSGAEVLFTPQYYNEVALIVQQAHQLGWNKPIVGSDSWGSAETVKLCGKDCYGLFFSTHYAAAGAKGATKAFIDRYKKEHGYVPDDVAALTWDAMRIVQAAIEGAGELTGDIEKDRIAVRDALASIKDFDGITGKMTFTEDGDPIKCAVVVRISDAGEFEFFKSVCP
;
A
#
# COMPACT_ATOMS: atom_id res chain seq x y z
N MET A 1 -32.34 59.59 -76.20
CA MET A 1 -31.53 59.48 -74.99
C MET A 1 -32.33 58.70 -73.95
N LYS A 2 -32.07 57.42 -73.82
CA LYS A 2 -32.72 56.55 -72.86
C LYS A 2 -31.76 56.31 -71.70
N ARG A 3 -32.10 56.69 -70.46
CA ARG A 3 -31.36 56.46 -69.27
C ARG A 3 -31.82 55.09 -68.67
N THR A 4 -30.92 54.14 -68.66
CA THR A 4 -31.12 52.80 -68.01
C THR A 4 -30.78 52.93 -66.56
N LEU A 5 -31.72 52.65 -65.69
CA LEU A 5 -31.55 52.61 -64.21
C LEU A 5 -31.11 51.22 -63.82
N LEU A 6 -29.92 51.11 -63.25
CA LEU A 6 -29.34 49.81 -62.73
C LEU A 6 -29.72 49.67 -61.24
N ILE A 7 -30.59 48.71 -60.96
CA ILE A 7 -30.96 48.36 -59.60
C ILE A 7 -29.94 47.28 -59.10
N VAL A 8 -29.11 47.65 -58.09
CA VAL A 8 -28.20 46.69 -57.40
C VAL A 8 -28.95 46.16 -56.22
N THR A 9 -29.31 44.89 -56.29
CA THR A 9 -29.89 44.13 -55.16
C THR A 9 -28.75 43.54 -54.28
N VAL A 10 -28.58 44.09 -53.08
CA VAL A 10 -27.66 43.57 -52.09
C VAL A 10 -28.35 42.41 -51.34
N ILE A 11 -27.91 41.16 -51.59
CA ILE A 11 -28.35 40.00 -50.88
C ILE A 11 -27.40 39.82 -49.65
N SER A 12 -27.90 40.16 -48.45
CA SER A 12 -27.21 39.94 -47.21
C SER A 12 -27.34 38.46 -46.86
N PHE A 13 -26.25 37.69 -46.96
CA PHE A 13 -26.14 36.31 -46.44
C PHE A 13 -25.96 36.39 -44.95
N PHE A 14 -26.98 36.02 -44.17
CA PHE A 14 -26.91 35.80 -42.75
C PHE A 14 -26.37 34.37 -42.53
N VAL A 15 -25.07 34.22 -42.29
CA VAL A 15 -24.49 32.95 -41.89
C VAL A 15 -24.80 32.75 -40.41
N ALA A 16 -25.85 31.99 -40.10
CA ALA A 16 -26.10 31.49 -38.78
C ALA A 16 -25.01 30.43 -38.45
N SER A 17 -24.01 30.82 -37.68
CA SER A 17 -23.06 29.88 -37.08
C SER A 17 -23.79 29.07 -36.03
N LEU A 18 -24.29 27.89 -36.41
CA LEU A 18 -24.67 26.84 -35.49
C LEU A 18 -23.39 26.39 -34.80
N GLY A 19 -23.13 26.90 -33.59
CA GLY A 19 -22.15 26.38 -32.69
C GLY A 19 -22.54 24.93 -32.33
N VAL A 20 -21.91 23.97 -32.98
CA VAL A 20 -21.97 22.59 -32.57
C VAL A 20 -21.23 22.54 -31.21
N CYS A 21 -21.99 22.52 -30.10
CA CYS A 21 -21.46 22.08 -28.84
C CYS A 21 -21.03 20.62 -29.06
N ALA A 22 -19.75 20.42 -29.32
CA ALA A 22 -19.14 19.08 -29.21
C ALA A 22 -19.26 18.70 -27.75
N PHE A 23 -20.25 17.90 -27.41
CA PHE A 23 -20.26 17.16 -26.16
C PHE A 23 -18.99 16.29 -26.19
N ALA A 24 -18.06 16.54 -25.28
CA ALA A 24 -16.91 15.65 -25.10
C ALA A 24 -17.46 14.25 -24.86
N LYS A 25 -17.14 13.34 -25.77
CA LYS A 25 -17.51 11.93 -25.59
C LYS A 25 -16.69 11.42 -24.40
N GLY A 26 -17.34 10.97 -23.34
CA GLY A 26 -16.65 10.37 -22.22
C GLY A 26 -15.75 9.19 -22.66
N PRO A 27 -14.83 8.74 -21.82
CA PRO A 27 -13.87 7.68 -22.16
C PRO A 27 -14.60 6.41 -22.62
N ASP A 28 -13.98 5.62 -23.48
CA ASP A 28 -14.54 4.33 -23.91
C ASP A 28 -14.31 3.23 -22.84
N SER A 29 -13.22 3.32 -22.07
CA SER A 29 -12.88 2.48 -20.93
C SER A 29 -12.27 3.30 -19.80
N ILE A 30 -12.25 2.75 -18.58
CA ILE A 30 -11.56 3.31 -17.43
C ILE A 30 -10.20 2.60 -17.32
N ARG A 31 -9.11 3.38 -17.34
CA ARG A 31 -7.75 2.87 -17.13
C ARG A 31 -7.30 3.10 -15.69
N ILE A 32 -6.84 2.05 -15.03
CA ILE A 32 -6.28 2.10 -13.68
C ILE A 32 -4.83 1.61 -13.75
N GLY A 33 -3.91 2.41 -13.23
CA GLY A 33 -2.51 2.06 -13.13
C GLY A 33 -2.22 1.20 -11.90
N VAL A 34 -1.32 0.24 -12.02
CA VAL A 34 -0.77 -0.50 -10.89
C VAL A 34 0.75 -0.37 -10.94
N ASN A 35 1.33 0.22 -9.89
CA ASN A 35 2.77 0.37 -9.74
C ASN A 35 3.24 -0.62 -8.68
N ALA A 36 3.96 -1.67 -9.08
CA ALA A 36 4.30 -2.79 -8.20
C ALA A 36 5.74 -3.27 -8.37
N PRO A 37 6.38 -3.79 -7.30
CA PRO A 37 7.74 -4.33 -7.36
C PRO A 37 7.73 -5.77 -7.90
N LEU A 38 7.48 -5.94 -9.20
CA LEU A 38 7.41 -7.27 -9.83
C LEU A 38 8.78 -7.95 -9.90
N THR A 39 9.85 -7.14 -9.89
CA THR A 39 11.25 -7.60 -9.82
C THR A 39 12.01 -6.86 -8.72
N GLY A 40 13.29 -7.22 -8.51
CA GLY A 40 14.16 -6.57 -7.52
C GLY A 40 14.13 -7.25 -6.15
N ASP A 41 14.15 -6.46 -5.08
CA ASP A 41 14.41 -6.96 -3.72
C ASP A 41 13.17 -7.64 -3.08
N ILE A 42 11.95 -7.24 -3.45
CA ILE A 42 10.70 -7.75 -2.85
C ILE A 42 9.67 -8.23 -3.90
N PRO A 43 10.03 -9.14 -4.83
CA PRO A 43 9.15 -9.53 -5.93
C PRO A 43 7.87 -10.25 -5.49
N LYS A 44 7.85 -10.89 -4.31
CA LYS A 44 6.63 -11.52 -3.77
C LYS A 44 5.56 -10.51 -3.40
N VAL A 45 5.95 -9.33 -2.96
CA VAL A 45 5.04 -8.19 -2.75
C VAL A 45 4.37 -7.79 -4.08
N GLY A 46 5.15 -7.70 -5.17
CA GLY A 46 4.63 -7.41 -6.51
C GLY A 46 3.72 -8.50 -7.04
N GLU A 47 4.06 -9.78 -6.81
CA GLU A 47 3.23 -10.92 -7.20
C GLU A 47 1.86 -10.88 -6.53
N GLY A 48 1.80 -10.69 -5.20
CA GLY A 48 0.56 -10.56 -4.45
C GLY A 48 -0.30 -9.38 -4.92
N THR A 49 0.35 -8.24 -5.20
CA THR A 49 -0.30 -7.06 -5.78
C THR A 49 -0.93 -7.37 -7.13
N LYS A 50 -0.16 -7.95 -8.05
CA LYS A 50 -0.62 -8.29 -9.40
C LYS A 50 -1.81 -9.25 -9.35
N PHE A 51 -1.73 -10.30 -8.55
CA PHE A 51 -2.78 -11.31 -8.48
C PHE A 51 -4.08 -10.75 -7.90
N ALA A 52 -4.02 -10.00 -6.82
CA ALA A 52 -5.20 -9.38 -6.23
C ALA A 52 -5.85 -8.36 -7.18
N ALA A 53 -5.05 -7.53 -7.86
CA ALA A 53 -5.56 -6.57 -8.83
C ALA A 53 -6.22 -7.27 -10.04
N GLN A 54 -5.63 -8.36 -10.53
CA GLN A 54 -6.21 -9.14 -11.64
C GLN A 54 -7.52 -9.82 -11.24
N MET A 55 -7.58 -10.46 -10.07
CA MET A 55 -8.81 -11.05 -9.55
C MET A 55 -9.95 -10.02 -9.45
N TRP A 56 -9.64 -8.81 -8.97
CA TRP A 56 -10.60 -7.70 -8.93
C TRP A 56 -11.05 -7.29 -10.34
N LEU A 57 -10.12 -7.15 -11.29
CA LEU A 57 -10.43 -6.79 -12.67
C LEU A 57 -11.41 -7.79 -13.30
N ASP A 58 -11.15 -9.08 -13.09
CA ASP A 58 -11.97 -10.15 -13.63
C ASP A 58 -13.41 -10.05 -13.10
N ASP A 59 -13.60 -9.79 -11.80
CA ASP A 59 -14.93 -9.61 -11.20
C ASP A 59 -15.65 -8.38 -11.75
N VAL A 60 -14.98 -7.24 -11.79
CA VAL A 60 -15.57 -5.99 -12.26
C VAL A 60 -15.99 -6.11 -13.73
N ASN A 61 -15.12 -6.64 -14.58
CA ASN A 61 -15.45 -6.80 -15.99
C ASN A 61 -16.48 -7.88 -16.27
N ALA A 62 -16.54 -8.94 -15.46
CA ALA A 62 -17.62 -9.93 -15.52
C ALA A 62 -18.99 -9.32 -15.15
N ALA A 63 -19.02 -8.37 -14.19
CA ALA A 63 -20.21 -7.61 -13.82
C ALA A 63 -20.61 -6.53 -14.85
N GLY A 64 -19.83 -6.36 -15.91
CA GLY A 64 -20.08 -5.39 -16.99
C GLY A 64 -19.25 -4.12 -16.91
N GLY A 65 -18.37 -3.98 -15.92
CA GLY A 65 -17.51 -2.82 -15.67
C GLY A 65 -17.99 -1.96 -14.50
N ILE A 66 -17.36 -0.81 -14.30
CA ILE A 66 -17.72 0.17 -13.26
C ILE A 66 -18.86 1.06 -13.77
N GLU A 67 -19.85 1.28 -12.95
CA GLU A 67 -20.99 2.18 -13.28
C GLU A 67 -20.72 3.59 -12.74
N VAL A 68 -20.68 4.58 -13.63
CA VAL A 68 -20.46 6.00 -13.29
C VAL A 68 -21.48 6.84 -14.05
N GLY A 69 -22.24 7.68 -13.35
CA GLY A 69 -23.25 8.54 -14.00
C GLY A 69 -24.32 7.76 -14.78
N GLY A 70 -24.65 6.53 -14.38
CA GLY A 70 -25.61 5.67 -15.07
C GLY A 70 -25.06 4.96 -16.33
N LYS A 71 -23.77 5.08 -16.60
CA LYS A 71 -23.08 4.40 -17.72
C LYS A 71 -22.06 3.40 -17.18
N LYS A 72 -21.99 2.21 -17.77
CA LYS A 72 -20.99 1.20 -17.46
C LYS A 72 -19.78 1.31 -18.36
N TYR A 73 -18.59 1.28 -17.73
CA TYR A 73 -17.30 1.36 -18.39
C TYR A 73 -16.50 0.10 -18.14
N LYS A 74 -15.98 -0.52 -19.16
CA LYS A 74 -14.98 -1.58 -19.01
C LYS A 74 -13.73 -1.02 -18.37
N VAL A 75 -13.04 -1.84 -17.59
CA VAL A 75 -11.81 -1.46 -16.92
C VAL A 75 -10.61 -2.11 -17.60
N GLU A 76 -9.54 -1.34 -17.74
CA GLU A 76 -8.22 -1.80 -18.19
C GLU A 76 -7.22 -1.56 -17.05
N LEU A 77 -6.43 -2.57 -16.71
CA LEU A 77 -5.30 -2.43 -15.80
C LEU A 77 -4.00 -2.31 -16.59
N ILE A 78 -3.21 -1.29 -16.23
CA ILE A 78 -1.87 -1.08 -16.77
C ILE A 78 -0.89 -1.26 -15.62
N ILE A 79 -0.10 -2.33 -15.67
CA ILE A 79 0.79 -2.73 -14.59
C ILE A 79 2.22 -2.42 -14.97
N GLU A 80 2.90 -1.60 -14.16
CA GLU A 80 4.29 -1.21 -14.32
C GLU A 80 5.15 -1.79 -13.20
N ASP A 81 6.31 -2.34 -13.59
CA ASP A 81 7.32 -2.83 -12.66
C ASP A 81 8.20 -1.68 -12.15
N ASN A 82 8.25 -1.48 -10.84
CA ASN A 82 9.13 -0.50 -10.21
C ASN A 82 10.49 -1.07 -9.80
N GLU A 83 10.76 -2.34 -10.10
CA GLU A 83 12.04 -3.00 -9.81
C GLU A 83 12.49 -2.92 -8.35
N SER A 84 11.56 -2.70 -7.41
CA SER A 84 11.85 -2.40 -5.99
C SER A 84 12.73 -1.15 -5.78
N LYS A 85 12.73 -0.19 -6.74
CA LYS A 85 13.54 1.02 -6.72
C LYS A 85 12.69 2.29 -6.70
N ALA A 86 13.10 3.28 -5.92
CA ALA A 86 12.45 4.59 -5.82
C ALA A 86 12.37 5.30 -7.18
N GLU A 87 13.48 5.34 -7.92
CA GLU A 87 13.56 6.01 -9.23
C GLU A 87 12.66 5.33 -10.28
N SER A 88 12.65 3.99 -10.32
CA SER A 88 11.79 3.24 -11.23
C SER A 88 10.31 3.43 -10.89
N ALA A 89 9.96 3.53 -9.60
CA ALA A 89 8.59 3.81 -9.17
C ALA A 89 8.09 5.20 -9.61
N VAL A 90 8.95 6.22 -9.57
CA VAL A 90 8.64 7.55 -10.09
C VAL A 90 8.45 7.52 -11.61
N LYS A 91 9.32 6.80 -12.33
CA LYS A 91 9.18 6.62 -13.79
C LYS A 91 7.90 5.90 -14.16
N ALA A 92 7.55 4.82 -13.44
CA ALA A 92 6.32 4.08 -13.62
C ALA A 92 5.08 4.97 -13.42
N ASN A 93 5.01 5.75 -12.34
CA ASN A 93 3.91 6.71 -12.15
C ASN A 93 3.86 7.76 -13.26
N THR A 94 5.01 8.30 -13.66
CA THR A 94 5.06 9.30 -14.75
C THR A 94 4.46 8.70 -16.03
N LYS A 95 4.90 7.51 -16.43
CA LYS A 95 4.38 6.81 -17.62
C LYS A 95 2.88 6.55 -17.52
N LEU A 96 2.41 5.97 -16.41
CA LEU A 96 0.99 5.71 -16.17
C LEU A 96 0.14 6.97 -16.30
N ILE A 97 0.66 8.12 -15.83
CA ILE A 97 -0.07 9.39 -15.82
C ILE A 97 -0.06 10.07 -17.18
N THR A 98 1.11 10.15 -17.85
CA THR A 98 1.33 11.02 -19.01
C THR A 98 1.26 10.32 -20.35
N GLU A 99 1.40 8.99 -20.38
CA GLU A 99 1.37 8.21 -21.61
C GLU A 99 0.14 7.30 -21.68
N GLU A 100 -0.30 6.77 -20.51
CA GLU A 100 -1.41 5.83 -20.43
C GLU A 100 -2.73 6.46 -19.98
N ASP A 101 -2.71 7.74 -19.58
CA ASP A 101 -3.90 8.48 -19.13
C ASP A 101 -4.74 7.75 -18.08
N VAL A 102 -4.10 7.10 -17.11
CA VAL A 102 -4.81 6.37 -16.05
C VAL A 102 -5.62 7.33 -15.17
N LEU A 103 -6.82 6.91 -14.76
CA LEU A 103 -7.71 7.70 -13.91
C LEU A 103 -7.25 7.71 -12.44
N ALA A 104 -6.67 6.60 -12.00
CA ALA A 104 -6.10 6.46 -10.65
C ALA A 104 -4.97 5.43 -10.66
N ILE A 105 -4.13 5.43 -9.61
CA ILE A 105 -3.02 4.50 -9.44
C ILE A 105 -3.16 3.74 -8.12
N VAL A 106 -2.96 2.42 -8.14
CA VAL A 106 -2.81 1.56 -6.96
C VAL A 106 -1.35 1.15 -6.82
N GLY A 107 -0.77 1.42 -5.65
CA GLY A 107 0.68 1.27 -5.39
C GLY A 107 1.43 2.61 -5.46
N PRO A 108 2.78 2.59 -5.26
CA PRO A 108 3.59 1.45 -4.85
C PRO A 108 3.33 0.99 -3.40
N GLN A 109 3.87 -0.19 -3.05
CA GLN A 109 3.63 -0.84 -1.77
C GLN A 109 4.59 -0.36 -0.69
N SER A 110 5.91 -0.41 -0.93
CA SER A 110 6.88 -0.02 0.10
C SER A 110 7.07 1.50 0.19
N SER A 111 7.35 2.02 1.38
CA SER A 111 7.48 3.46 1.63
C SER A 111 8.63 4.09 0.82
N LYS A 112 9.75 3.37 0.63
CA LYS A 112 10.88 3.79 -0.20
C LYS A 112 10.46 4.12 -1.65
N GLN A 113 9.47 3.43 -2.20
CA GLN A 113 8.92 3.69 -3.52
C GLN A 113 7.72 4.64 -3.45
N ALA A 114 6.81 4.45 -2.47
CA ALA A 114 5.55 5.18 -2.39
C ALA A 114 5.73 6.67 -2.09
N ILE A 115 6.71 7.03 -1.26
CA ILE A 115 6.98 8.43 -0.93
C ILE A 115 7.34 9.25 -2.18
N PRO A 116 8.37 8.90 -2.97
CA PRO A 116 8.71 9.69 -4.15
C PRO A 116 7.70 9.54 -5.29
N ALA A 117 7.13 8.36 -5.52
CA ALA A 117 6.11 8.15 -6.54
C ALA A 117 4.80 8.88 -6.21
N GLY A 118 4.41 8.92 -4.91
CA GLY A 118 3.27 9.72 -4.43
C GLY A 118 3.48 11.21 -4.61
N GLY A 119 4.70 11.71 -4.36
CA GLY A 119 5.05 13.09 -4.69
C GLY A 119 4.81 13.41 -6.17
N LYS A 120 5.19 12.51 -7.08
CA LYS A 120 4.97 12.67 -8.52
C LYS A 120 3.48 12.58 -8.90
N ALA A 121 2.73 11.66 -8.34
CA ALA A 121 1.29 11.55 -8.58
C ALA A 121 0.55 12.81 -8.11
N ASN A 122 0.92 13.34 -6.93
CA ASN A 122 0.36 14.59 -6.40
C ASN A 122 0.71 15.80 -7.27
N GLU A 123 1.96 15.91 -7.73
CA GLU A 123 2.41 16.97 -8.65
C GLU A 123 1.63 16.99 -9.95
N LEU A 124 1.31 15.80 -10.48
CA LEU A 124 0.59 15.61 -11.75
C LEU A 124 -0.94 15.48 -11.56
N GLY A 125 -1.47 15.74 -10.37
CA GLY A 125 -2.90 15.76 -10.09
C GLY A 125 -3.61 14.42 -10.33
N THR A 126 -2.94 13.29 -10.06
CA THR A 126 -3.52 11.96 -10.27
C THR A 126 -3.72 11.25 -8.93
N PRO A 127 -4.95 10.77 -8.62
CA PRO A 127 -5.22 10.01 -7.41
C PRO A 127 -4.36 8.75 -7.33
N MET A 128 -3.69 8.56 -6.19
CA MET A 128 -2.88 7.39 -5.91
C MET A 128 -3.25 6.82 -4.53
N ILE A 129 -3.46 5.52 -4.44
CA ILE A 129 -3.62 4.82 -3.18
C ILE A 129 -2.50 3.80 -3.01
N SER A 130 -1.68 3.95 -1.96
CA SER A 130 -0.69 2.94 -1.58
C SER A 130 -1.37 1.89 -0.69
N PRO A 131 -1.42 0.62 -1.09
CA PRO A 131 -2.02 -0.42 -0.25
C PRO A 131 -1.27 -0.65 1.06
N TRP A 132 0.05 -0.50 1.10
CA TRP A 132 0.90 -1.06 2.13
C TRP A 132 1.95 -0.10 2.73
N SER A 133 2.14 1.10 2.18
CA SER A 133 3.11 2.07 2.72
C SER A 133 2.60 2.70 4.01
N THR A 134 3.26 2.40 5.14
CA THR A 134 2.88 2.82 6.50
C THR A 134 3.56 4.09 6.97
N ASN A 135 4.61 4.55 6.27
CA ASN A 135 5.35 5.77 6.63
C ASN A 135 4.48 7.04 6.41
N PRO A 136 4.38 7.96 7.40
CA PRO A 136 3.57 9.17 7.29
C PRO A 136 3.85 10.03 6.06
N ASP A 137 5.13 10.09 5.62
CA ASP A 137 5.53 10.95 4.49
C ASP A 137 4.94 10.50 3.14
N THR A 138 4.26 9.35 3.09
CA THR A 138 3.57 8.89 1.88
C THR A 138 2.42 9.82 1.50
N THR A 139 1.59 10.23 2.46
CA THR A 139 0.36 11.02 2.24
C THR A 139 0.50 12.47 2.70
N LYS A 140 1.40 12.76 3.64
CA LYS A 140 1.57 14.07 4.26
C LYS A 140 1.68 15.20 3.24
N ASP A 141 0.82 16.21 3.36
CA ASP A 141 0.75 17.38 2.48
C ASP A 141 0.49 17.04 0.98
N ARG A 142 -0.21 15.91 0.71
CA ARG A 142 -0.44 15.37 -0.63
C ARG A 142 -1.91 15.02 -0.86
N PRO A 143 -2.77 15.98 -1.22
CA PRO A 143 -4.21 15.76 -1.35
C PRO A 143 -4.63 14.72 -2.41
N PHE A 144 -3.75 14.33 -3.32
CA PHE A 144 -4.02 13.26 -4.29
C PHE A 144 -3.50 11.88 -3.86
N VAL A 145 -2.89 11.75 -2.67
CA VAL A 145 -2.27 10.49 -2.22
C VAL A 145 -2.98 9.96 -0.99
N PHE A 146 -3.36 8.70 -1.05
CA PHE A 146 -4.09 7.96 -0.02
C PHE A 146 -3.35 6.67 0.33
N ARG A 147 -3.75 6.01 1.41
CA ARG A 147 -3.25 4.67 1.75
C ARG A 147 -4.37 3.72 2.17
N GLY A 148 -4.15 2.41 2.06
CA GLY A 148 -5.09 1.36 2.48
C GLY A 148 -4.71 0.68 3.80
N CYS A 149 -3.63 1.12 4.46
CA CYS A 149 -3.05 0.51 5.66
C CYS A 149 -2.99 1.49 6.84
N PHE A 150 -2.70 1.00 8.06
CA PHE A 150 -2.40 1.85 9.21
C PHE A 150 -1.02 2.54 9.06
N LEU A 151 -0.67 3.42 10.01
CA LEU A 151 0.58 4.19 9.99
C LEU A 151 1.60 3.67 11.00
N ASP A 152 2.89 3.89 10.73
CA ASP A 152 4.01 3.61 11.64
C ASP A 152 3.88 4.30 13.02
N PRO A 153 3.40 5.54 13.15
CA PRO A 153 3.12 6.17 14.45
C PRO A 153 2.12 5.41 15.32
N PHE A 154 1.24 4.60 14.72
CA PHE A 154 0.36 3.68 15.42
C PHE A 154 1.02 2.32 15.63
N GLN A 155 1.68 1.77 14.62
CA GLN A 155 2.29 0.44 14.65
C GLN A 155 3.43 0.33 15.67
N GLY A 156 4.32 1.34 15.76
CA GLY A 156 5.43 1.34 16.71
C GLY A 156 4.97 1.19 18.16
N PRO A 157 4.05 2.01 18.66
CA PRO A 157 3.40 1.83 19.96
C PRO A 157 2.68 0.49 20.13
N VAL A 158 2.00 -0.03 19.10
CA VAL A 158 1.33 -1.35 19.16
C VAL A 158 2.33 -2.46 19.48
N VAL A 159 3.47 -2.50 18.78
CA VAL A 159 4.52 -3.49 19.02
C VAL A 159 5.17 -3.30 20.38
N ALA A 160 5.48 -2.06 20.77
CA ALA A 160 6.07 -1.77 22.08
C ALA A 160 5.15 -2.18 23.24
N ASN A 161 3.84 -1.89 23.14
CA ASN A 161 2.85 -2.32 24.11
C ASN A 161 2.70 -3.84 24.14
N PHE A 162 2.65 -4.49 22.98
CA PHE A 162 2.58 -5.94 22.87
C PHE A 162 3.73 -6.60 23.62
N ILE A 163 4.97 -6.19 23.36
CA ILE A 163 6.16 -6.77 24.01
C ILE A 163 6.12 -6.57 25.53
N LYS A 164 5.71 -5.40 25.99
CA LYS A 164 5.57 -5.11 27.41
C LYS A 164 4.50 -5.96 28.08
N ASP A 165 3.34 -6.06 27.46
CA ASP A 165 2.18 -6.75 28.04
C ASP A 165 2.36 -8.26 28.05
N GLU A 166 2.97 -8.82 27.00
CA GLU A 166 3.14 -10.26 26.83
C GLU A 166 4.36 -10.81 27.57
N PHE A 167 5.46 -10.07 27.54
CA PHE A 167 6.73 -10.58 28.09
C PHE A 167 7.21 -9.83 29.33
N GLY A 168 6.70 -8.65 29.63
CA GLY A 168 7.11 -7.83 30.77
C GLY A 168 8.53 -7.24 30.67
N PHE A 169 9.16 -7.30 29.50
CA PHE A 169 10.53 -6.84 29.25
C PHE A 169 10.71 -5.33 29.42
N LYS A 170 11.93 -4.92 29.77
CA LYS A 170 12.31 -3.52 30.04
C LYS A 170 13.41 -3.02 29.11
N LYS A 171 14.18 -3.89 28.49
CA LYS A 171 15.31 -3.56 27.63
C LYS A 171 15.13 -4.17 26.26
N ALA A 172 15.08 -3.32 25.23
CA ALA A 172 14.97 -3.74 23.85
C ALA A 172 16.24 -3.43 23.06
N ALA A 173 16.48 -4.22 22.02
CA ALA A 173 17.38 -3.88 20.92
C ALA A 173 16.57 -3.67 19.65
N VAL A 174 17.10 -2.88 18.72
CA VAL A 174 16.54 -2.64 17.40
C VAL A 174 17.61 -2.88 16.34
N LEU A 175 17.25 -3.56 15.25
CA LEU A 175 18.08 -3.72 14.06
C LEU A 175 17.26 -3.36 12.83
N TYR A 176 17.74 -2.41 12.01
CA TYR A 176 16.96 -1.87 10.89
C TYR A 176 17.82 -1.44 9.70
N ASP A 177 17.24 -1.43 8.50
CA ASP A 177 17.84 -0.85 7.29
C ASP A 177 17.69 0.68 7.32
N VAL A 178 18.83 1.38 7.46
CA VAL A 178 18.88 2.86 7.49
C VAL A 178 18.64 3.49 6.10
N ALA A 179 18.80 2.72 5.03
CA ALA A 179 18.61 3.18 3.65
C ALA A 179 17.18 2.99 3.11
N SER A 180 16.25 2.53 3.95
CA SER A 180 14.86 2.32 3.60
C SER A 180 13.93 3.07 4.55
N ASP A 181 13.02 3.89 3.99
CA ASP A 181 12.18 4.80 4.77
C ASP A 181 11.24 4.08 5.75
N TYR A 182 10.73 2.90 5.37
CA TYR A 182 9.85 2.12 6.24
C TYR A 182 10.59 1.56 7.46
N PRO A 183 11.65 0.73 7.35
CA PRO A 183 12.34 0.20 8.51
C PRO A 183 12.90 1.29 9.42
N LYS A 184 13.45 2.36 8.83
CA LYS A 184 13.99 3.50 9.57
C LYS A 184 12.91 4.22 10.37
N GLY A 185 11.80 4.59 9.72
CA GLY A 185 10.70 5.31 10.38
C GLY A 185 10.06 4.49 11.49
N LEU A 186 9.74 3.23 11.23
CA LEU A 186 9.12 2.36 12.23
C LEU A 186 10.04 2.07 13.41
N ALA A 187 11.36 1.90 13.18
CA ALA A 187 12.34 1.77 14.25
C ALA A 187 12.37 3.00 15.18
N GLU A 188 12.25 4.20 14.62
CA GLU A 188 12.17 5.46 15.38
C GLU A 188 10.90 5.55 16.21
N PHE A 189 9.74 5.21 15.65
CA PHE A 189 8.45 5.21 16.37
C PHE A 189 8.41 4.14 17.46
N PHE A 190 8.93 2.95 17.21
CA PHE A 190 9.07 1.92 18.22
C PHE A 190 9.96 2.41 19.38
N LYS A 191 11.16 2.94 19.08
CA LYS A 191 12.09 3.44 20.08
C LYS A 191 11.45 4.52 20.95
N ALA A 192 10.78 5.50 20.34
CA ALA A 192 10.11 6.57 21.07
C ALA A 192 9.00 6.02 22.01
N ALA A 193 8.19 5.07 21.53
CA ALA A 193 7.17 4.43 22.35
C ALA A 193 7.76 3.58 23.48
N TRP A 194 8.81 2.81 23.19
CA TRP A 194 9.47 1.96 24.17
C TRP A 194 10.14 2.78 25.28
N GLU A 195 10.87 3.82 24.94
CA GLU A 195 11.54 4.69 25.92
C GLU A 195 10.55 5.54 26.72
N LYS A 196 9.41 5.91 26.15
CA LYS A 196 8.31 6.55 26.90
C LYS A 196 7.76 5.65 27.99
N GLN A 197 7.73 4.34 27.77
CA GLN A 197 7.18 3.36 28.73
C GLN A 197 8.20 2.90 29.78
N ASN A 198 9.46 2.72 29.39
CA ASN A 198 10.48 2.05 30.18
C ASN A 198 11.61 2.98 30.64
N GLY A 199 11.59 4.25 30.22
CA GLY A 199 12.59 5.27 30.52
C GLY A 199 13.62 5.46 29.40
N PRO A 200 14.23 6.64 29.32
CA PRO A 200 15.28 6.93 28.34
C PRO A 200 16.45 5.93 28.40
N GLY A 201 16.94 5.49 27.26
CA GLY A 201 18.02 4.53 27.15
C GLY A 201 17.60 3.07 27.39
N SER A 202 16.30 2.78 27.48
CA SER A 202 15.79 1.39 27.58
C SER A 202 15.85 0.63 26.24
N VAL A 203 16.03 1.33 25.12
CA VAL A 203 16.57 0.74 23.89
C VAL A 203 18.09 0.71 24.03
N VAL A 204 18.62 -0.43 24.49
CA VAL A 204 20.01 -0.60 24.89
C VAL A 204 20.97 -0.88 23.74
N ALA A 205 20.45 -1.23 22.57
CA ALA A 205 21.20 -1.30 21.31
C ALA A 205 20.29 -0.83 20.17
N TYR A 206 20.82 0.03 19.32
CA TYR A 206 20.11 0.60 18.16
C TYR A 206 21.04 0.54 16.97
N GLU A 207 21.04 -0.61 16.29
CA GLU A 207 21.99 -0.95 15.24
C GLU A 207 21.34 -0.85 13.86
N SER A 208 22.12 -0.51 12.87
CA SER A 208 21.65 -0.39 11.49
C SER A 208 22.55 -1.11 10.51
N PHE A 209 21.98 -1.39 9.35
CA PHE A 209 22.66 -1.88 8.16
C PHE A 209 22.11 -1.15 6.92
N THR A 210 22.58 -1.47 5.73
CA THR A 210 22.09 -0.89 4.48
C THR A 210 21.47 -1.99 3.60
N THR A 211 20.47 -1.61 2.80
CA THR A 211 19.84 -2.52 1.83
C THR A 211 20.89 -3.33 1.06
N LYS A 212 20.70 -4.65 0.97
CA LYS A 212 21.59 -5.66 0.38
C LYS A 212 22.74 -6.16 1.25
N ASP A 213 22.90 -5.66 2.47
CA ASP A 213 23.77 -6.34 3.42
C ASP A 213 23.19 -7.74 3.71
N ALA A 214 24.06 -8.75 3.74
CA ALA A 214 23.69 -10.14 3.97
C ALA A 214 24.38 -10.73 5.22
N ASP A 215 25.31 -10.00 5.82
CA ASP A 215 26.01 -10.35 7.05
C ASP A 215 25.73 -9.30 8.12
N PHE A 216 25.04 -9.73 9.16
CA PHE A 216 24.62 -8.92 10.31
C PHE A 216 25.40 -9.24 11.58
N SER A 217 26.45 -10.07 11.49
CA SER A 217 27.18 -10.63 12.62
C SER A 217 27.73 -9.55 13.57
N SER A 218 28.22 -8.43 13.02
CA SER A 218 28.74 -7.31 13.81
C SER A 218 27.66 -6.65 14.66
N GLN A 219 26.52 -6.33 14.05
CA GLN A 219 25.37 -5.70 14.72
C GLN A 219 24.75 -6.67 15.74
N LEU A 220 24.54 -7.92 15.35
CA LEU A 220 23.97 -8.94 16.22
C LEU A 220 24.87 -9.28 17.41
N THR A 221 26.19 -9.25 17.26
CA THR A 221 27.14 -9.40 18.37
C THR A 221 26.98 -8.26 19.38
N LYS A 222 26.88 -7.01 18.94
CA LYS A 222 26.64 -5.87 19.83
C LYS A 222 25.29 -5.99 20.54
N ILE A 223 24.23 -6.38 19.81
CA ILE A 223 22.90 -6.61 20.36
C ILE A 223 22.94 -7.71 21.43
N ASN A 224 23.59 -8.82 21.17
CA ASN A 224 23.69 -9.93 22.12
C ASN A 224 24.41 -9.53 23.42
N ASN A 225 25.41 -8.66 23.32
CA ASN A 225 26.19 -8.16 24.46
C ASN A 225 25.54 -6.95 25.17
N SER A 226 24.48 -6.35 24.64
CA SER A 226 23.85 -5.13 25.17
C SER A 226 23.02 -5.33 26.44
N GLY A 227 22.67 -6.56 26.77
CA GLY A 227 21.72 -6.87 27.82
C GLY A 227 20.26 -6.70 27.40
N ALA A 228 19.96 -6.55 26.12
CA ALA A 228 18.57 -6.54 25.61
C ALA A 228 17.86 -7.86 25.91
N GLU A 229 16.55 -7.79 26.13
CA GLU A 229 15.68 -8.91 26.46
C GLU A 229 14.84 -9.32 25.24
N VAL A 230 14.73 -8.45 24.25
CA VAL A 230 14.01 -8.64 22.99
C VAL A 230 14.74 -7.91 21.87
N LEU A 231 14.68 -8.46 20.67
CA LEU A 231 15.09 -7.81 19.43
C LEU A 231 13.85 -7.44 18.62
N PHE A 232 13.69 -6.16 18.29
CA PHE A 232 12.73 -5.67 17.29
C PHE A 232 13.45 -5.44 15.97
N THR A 233 12.91 -6.01 14.87
CA THR A 233 13.48 -5.80 13.53
C THR A 233 12.38 -5.61 12.50
N PRO A 234 12.08 -4.34 12.12
CA PRO A 234 11.06 -3.99 11.12
C PRO A 234 11.63 -4.13 9.71
N GLN A 235 11.89 -5.36 9.28
CA GLN A 235 12.51 -5.65 8.00
C GLN A 235 11.60 -6.44 7.07
N TYR A 236 11.90 -6.41 5.77
CA TYR A 236 11.20 -7.23 4.79
C TYR A 236 11.61 -8.70 4.90
N TYR A 237 10.76 -9.57 4.38
CA TYR A 237 10.88 -11.02 4.49
C TYR A 237 12.24 -11.58 4.05
N ASN A 238 12.90 -10.96 3.08
CA ASN A 238 14.20 -11.39 2.55
C ASN A 238 15.35 -11.21 3.55
N GLU A 239 15.41 -10.07 4.27
CA GLU A 239 16.44 -9.83 5.30
C GLU A 239 16.08 -10.49 6.62
N VAL A 240 14.79 -10.53 6.99
CA VAL A 240 14.32 -11.10 8.25
C VAL A 240 14.81 -12.54 8.45
N ALA A 241 14.69 -13.37 7.42
CA ALA A 241 15.12 -14.76 7.51
C ALA A 241 16.62 -14.88 7.84
N LEU A 242 17.44 -14.06 7.21
CA LEU A 242 18.90 -14.03 7.46
C LEU A 242 19.23 -13.48 8.85
N ILE A 243 18.53 -12.41 9.27
CA ILE A 243 18.75 -11.81 10.61
C ILE A 243 18.42 -12.82 11.71
N VAL A 244 17.28 -13.50 11.61
CA VAL A 244 16.85 -14.50 12.62
C VAL A 244 17.82 -15.68 12.67
N GLN A 245 18.20 -16.25 11.54
CA GLN A 245 19.14 -17.35 11.45
C GLN A 245 20.52 -16.99 12.03
N GLN A 246 21.07 -15.82 11.67
CA GLN A 246 22.36 -15.36 12.18
C GLN A 246 22.29 -15.01 13.67
N ALA A 247 21.18 -14.45 14.15
CA ALA A 247 20.98 -14.21 15.58
C ALA A 247 21.04 -15.51 16.39
N HIS A 248 20.34 -16.55 15.94
CA HIS A 248 20.39 -17.87 16.60
C HIS A 248 21.78 -18.50 16.53
N GLN A 249 22.48 -18.42 15.38
CA GLN A 249 23.85 -18.91 15.24
C GLN A 249 24.83 -18.22 16.21
N LEU A 250 24.60 -16.96 16.54
CA LEU A 250 25.37 -16.19 17.51
C LEU A 250 24.90 -16.36 18.96
N GLY A 251 23.95 -17.27 19.20
CA GLY A 251 23.46 -17.65 20.55
C GLY A 251 22.37 -16.73 21.09
N TRP A 252 21.70 -15.94 20.26
CA TRP A 252 20.49 -15.22 20.66
C TRP A 252 19.34 -16.21 20.84
N ASN A 253 18.86 -16.36 22.06
CA ASN A 253 17.79 -17.28 22.45
C ASN A 253 16.58 -16.57 23.07
N LYS A 254 16.49 -15.25 22.88
CA LYS A 254 15.42 -14.40 23.39
C LYS A 254 14.43 -14.08 22.25
N PRO A 255 13.21 -13.58 22.54
CA PRO A 255 12.26 -13.23 21.50
C PRO A 255 12.81 -12.24 20.46
N ILE A 256 12.42 -12.49 19.21
CA ILE A 256 12.56 -11.55 18.10
C ILE A 256 11.14 -11.21 17.66
N VAL A 257 10.84 -9.94 17.52
CA VAL A 257 9.52 -9.44 17.15
C VAL A 257 9.62 -8.61 15.88
N GLY A 258 8.68 -8.80 14.97
CA GLY A 258 8.63 -8.14 13.68
C GLY A 258 7.45 -7.19 13.52
N SER A 259 7.26 -6.81 12.28
CA SER A 259 6.24 -5.87 11.83
C SER A 259 5.51 -6.40 10.59
N ASP A 260 4.59 -5.64 10.02
CA ASP A 260 3.73 -6.04 8.91
C ASP A 260 4.47 -6.62 7.70
N SER A 261 5.67 -6.15 7.43
CA SER A 261 6.54 -6.66 6.35
C SER A 261 7.01 -8.12 6.49
N TRP A 262 6.70 -8.78 7.63
CA TRP A 262 6.92 -10.21 7.81
C TRP A 262 5.77 -11.08 7.30
N GLY A 263 4.66 -10.49 6.89
CA GLY A 263 3.41 -11.18 6.54
C GLY A 263 3.45 -12.08 5.30
N SER A 264 4.60 -12.22 4.63
CA SER A 264 4.76 -13.10 3.48
C SER A 264 5.05 -14.55 3.89
N ALA A 265 4.44 -15.52 3.20
CA ALA A 265 4.77 -16.94 3.35
C ALA A 265 6.26 -17.24 3.05
N GLU A 266 6.93 -16.40 2.26
CA GLU A 266 8.37 -16.51 1.99
C GLU A 266 9.21 -16.30 3.27
N THR A 267 8.73 -15.52 4.24
CA THR A 267 9.40 -15.37 5.54
C THR A 267 9.64 -16.74 6.18
N VAL A 268 8.58 -17.53 6.30
CA VAL A 268 8.68 -18.88 6.90
C VAL A 268 9.45 -19.84 6.00
N LYS A 269 9.26 -19.76 4.70
CA LYS A 269 9.96 -20.62 3.74
C LYS A 269 11.48 -20.42 3.77
N LEU A 270 11.95 -19.18 3.91
CA LEU A 270 13.36 -18.84 3.97
C LEU A 270 13.97 -19.08 5.35
N CYS A 271 13.24 -18.75 6.39
CA CYS A 271 13.68 -18.82 7.79
C CYS A 271 13.56 -20.24 8.39
N GLY A 272 12.59 -21.02 7.91
CA GLY A 272 12.31 -22.35 8.43
C GLY A 272 11.92 -22.34 9.90
N LYS A 273 12.40 -23.32 10.65
CA LYS A 273 12.09 -23.49 12.07
C LYS A 273 12.62 -22.37 12.96
N ASP A 274 13.61 -21.61 12.51
CA ASP A 274 14.17 -20.50 13.27
C ASP A 274 13.14 -19.39 13.52
N CYS A 275 12.13 -19.27 12.65
CA CYS A 275 11.05 -18.30 12.82
C CYS A 275 9.84 -18.82 13.62
N TYR A 276 9.80 -20.09 14.00
CA TYR A 276 8.66 -20.64 14.77
C TYR A 276 8.58 -20.03 16.16
N GLY A 277 7.38 -19.68 16.58
CA GLY A 277 7.13 -19.03 17.87
C GLY A 277 7.33 -17.53 17.86
N LEU A 278 7.84 -16.92 16.79
CA LEU A 278 8.02 -15.48 16.69
C LEU A 278 6.69 -14.76 16.45
N PHE A 279 6.65 -13.48 16.81
CA PHE A 279 5.49 -12.62 16.68
C PHE A 279 5.77 -11.42 15.77
N PHE A 280 4.73 -10.96 15.09
CA PHE A 280 4.80 -9.70 14.32
C PHE A 280 3.41 -9.03 14.24
N SER A 281 3.39 -7.72 14.06
CA SER A 281 2.18 -6.97 13.75
C SER A 281 1.87 -7.06 12.26
N THR A 282 0.59 -7.08 11.87
CA THR A 282 0.15 -7.10 10.47
C THR A 282 -1.23 -6.45 10.32
N HIS A 283 -1.72 -6.37 9.10
CA HIS A 283 -2.99 -5.72 8.76
C HIS A 283 -4.20 -6.66 8.82
N TYR A 284 -3.98 -7.97 8.71
CA TYR A 284 -5.03 -8.97 8.79
C TYR A 284 -4.44 -10.34 9.19
N ALA A 285 -5.29 -11.26 9.59
CA ALA A 285 -4.93 -12.66 9.78
C ALA A 285 -5.85 -13.55 8.94
N ALA A 286 -5.26 -14.45 8.15
CA ALA A 286 -6.03 -15.42 7.37
C ALA A 286 -6.69 -16.46 8.28
N ALA A 287 -6.02 -16.84 9.38
CA ALA A 287 -6.55 -17.77 10.36
C ALA A 287 -7.79 -17.20 11.05
N GLY A 288 -8.89 -17.96 11.01
CA GLY A 288 -10.16 -17.56 11.61
C GLY A 288 -10.99 -16.56 10.79
N ALA A 289 -10.56 -16.21 9.57
CA ALA A 289 -11.30 -15.32 8.67
C ALA A 289 -12.70 -15.84 8.37
N LYS A 290 -13.66 -14.92 8.23
CA LYS A 290 -15.09 -15.20 7.95
C LYS A 290 -15.59 -14.29 6.82
N GLY A 291 -16.80 -14.57 6.32
CA GLY A 291 -17.47 -13.71 5.34
C GLY A 291 -16.66 -13.45 4.09
N ALA A 292 -16.60 -12.19 3.67
CA ALA A 292 -15.91 -11.74 2.46
C ALA A 292 -14.40 -12.02 2.50
N THR A 293 -13.77 -11.85 3.68
CA THR A 293 -12.34 -12.13 3.86
C THR A 293 -12.04 -13.61 3.59
N LYS A 294 -12.87 -14.53 4.13
CA LYS A 294 -12.69 -15.95 3.86
C LYS A 294 -12.92 -16.30 2.39
N ALA A 295 -13.92 -15.70 1.76
CA ALA A 295 -14.19 -15.93 0.34
C ALA A 295 -13.02 -15.49 -0.55
N PHE A 296 -12.40 -14.33 -0.26
CA PHE A 296 -11.19 -13.86 -0.94
C PHE A 296 -10.04 -14.86 -0.76
N ILE A 297 -9.77 -15.28 0.49
CA ILE A 297 -8.69 -16.23 0.81
C ILE A 297 -8.87 -17.56 0.07
N ASP A 298 -10.07 -18.13 0.12
CA ASP A 298 -10.38 -19.43 -0.52
C ASP A 298 -10.19 -19.34 -2.05
N ARG A 299 -10.65 -18.24 -2.66
CA ARG A 299 -10.51 -17.99 -4.10
C ARG A 299 -9.04 -17.79 -4.47
N TYR A 300 -8.33 -16.91 -3.77
CA TYR A 300 -6.91 -16.65 -4.01
C TYR A 300 -6.08 -17.92 -3.91
N LYS A 301 -6.31 -18.71 -2.85
CA LYS A 301 -5.64 -20.01 -2.67
C LYS A 301 -5.95 -21.00 -3.79
N LYS A 302 -7.20 -21.02 -4.27
CA LYS A 302 -7.60 -21.88 -5.39
C LYS A 302 -6.92 -21.48 -6.70
N GLU A 303 -6.81 -20.20 -6.98
CA GLU A 303 -6.26 -19.66 -8.24
C GLU A 303 -4.72 -19.64 -8.25
N HIS A 304 -4.07 -19.40 -7.10
CA HIS A 304 -2.63 -19.17 -7.01
C HIS A 304 -1.88 -20.21 -6.18
N GLY A 305 -2.57 -21.11 -5.48
CA GLY A 305 -1.96 -22.28 -4.79
C GLY A 305 -1.48 -22.02 -3.36
N TYR A 306 -1.57 -20.80 -2.82
CA TYR A 306 -1.17 -20.45 -1.46
C TYR A 306 -2.10 -19.42 -0.82
N VAL A 307 -2.05 -19.30 0.51
CA VAL A 307 -2.82 -18.32 1.28
C VAL A 307 -2.30 -16.92 0.99
N PRO A 308 -3.17 -15.93 0.63
CA PRO A 308 -2.72 -14.57 0.38
C PRO A 308 -2.09 -13.94 1.62
N ASP A 309 -1.04 -13.17 1.41
CA ASP A 309 -0.45 -12.30 2.41
C ASP A 309 -1.29 -11.02 2.62
N ASP A 310 -0.84 -10.17 3.54
CA ASP A 310 -1.50 -8.90 3.82
C ASP A 310 -1.43 -7.91 2.64
N VAL A 311 -0.35 -7.97 1.85
CA VAL A 311 -0.22 -7.13 0.64
C VAL A 311 -1.29 -7.45 -0.39
N ALA A 312 -1.55 -8.73 -0.66
CA ALA A 312 -2.60 -9.15 -1.57
C ALA A 312 -3.99 -8.71 -1.05
N ALA A 313 -4.25 -8.89 0.26
CA ALA A 313 -5.52 -8.49 0.87
C ALA A 313 -5.72 -6.97 0.86
N LEU A 314 -4.68 -6.19 1.18
CA LEU A 314 -4.71 -4.73 1.14
C LEU A 314 -4.84 -4.19 -0.30
N THR A 315 -4.20 -4.85 -1.27
CA THR A 315 -4.36 -4.48 -2.68
C THR A 315 -5.79 -4.71 -3.15
N TRP A 316 -6.40 -5.84 -2.77
CA TRP A 316 -7.81 -6.08 -3.04
C TRP A 316 -8.70 -4.97 -2.48
N ASP A 317 -8.49 -4.56 -1.24
CA ASP A 317 -9.24 -3.45 -0.64
C ASP A 317 -8.97 -2.13 -1.35
N ALA A 318 -7.71 -1.82 -1.70
CA ALA A 318 -7.34 -0.61 -2.43
C ALA A 318 -8.02 -0.53 -3.81
N MET A 319 -8.09 -1.64 -4.55
CA MET A 319 -8.81 -1.70 -5.83
C MET A 319 -10.31 -1.44 -5.64
N ARG A 320 -10.93 -1.99 -4.59
CA ARG A 320 -12.34 -1.74 -4.27
C ARG A 320 -12.60 -0.32 -3.78
N ILE A 321 -11.66 0.28 -3.07
CA ILE A 321 -11.71 1.69 -2.65
C ILE A 321 -11.66 2.61 -3.88
N VAL A 322 -10.74 2.35 -4.82
CA VAL A 322 -10.66 3.09 -6.09
C VAL A 322 -11.95 2.91 -6.90
N GLN A 323 -12.49 1.70 -6.97
CA GLN A 323 -13.79 1.46 -7.61
C GLN A 323 -14.89 2.30 -6.98
N ALA A 324 -15.03 2.27 -5.65
CA ALA A 324 -16.06 3.04 -4.95
C ALA A 324 -15.90 4.55 -5.16
N ALA A 325 -14.65 5.04 -5.23
CA ALA A 325 -14.38 6.44 -5.54
C ALA A 325 -14.78 6.81 -6.97
N ILE A 326 -14.49 5.96 -7.94
CA ILE A 326 -14.89 6.17 -9.33
C ILE A 326 -16.41 6.16 -9.47
N GLU A 327 -17.11 5.21 -8.83
CA GLU A 327 -18.58 5.14 -8.78
C GLU A 327 -19.18 6.39 -8.13
N GLY A 328 -18.51 6.95 -7.11
CA GLY A 328 -18.92 8.17 -6.40
C GLY A 328 -18.52 9.49 -7.07
N ALA A 329 -17.73 9.47 -8.14
CA ALA A 329 -17.23 10.68 -8.80
C ALA A 329 -18.29 11.44 -9.62
N GLY A 330 -19.49 10.88 -9.75
CA GLY A 330 -20.59 11.48 -10.52
C GLY A 330 -20.56 11.07 -11.98
N GLU A 331 -20.24 11.99 -12.90
CA GLU A 331 -20.16 11.72 -14.34
C GLU A 331 -18.73 11.93 -14.83
N LEU A 332 -18.21 10.99 -15.62
CA LEU A 332 -16.93 11.17 -16.29
C LEU A 332 -17.11 12.06 -17.52
N THR A 333 -16.39 13.16 -17.55
CA THR A 333 -16.51 14.21 -18.57
C THR A 333 -15.69 13.90 -19.83
N GLY A 334 -14.70 13.01 -19.75
CA GLY A 334 -13.70 12.76 -20.77
C GLY A 334 -12.53 13.76 -20.74
N ASP A 335 -12.56 14.73 -19.82
CA ASP A 335 -11.44 15.59 -19.46
C ASP A 335 -10.72 14.91 -18.29
N ILE A 336 -9.58 14.29 -18.56
CA ILE A 336 -8.90 13.44 -17.61
C ILE A 336 -8.50 14.18 -16.32
N GLU A 337 -8.16 15.45 -16.40
CA GLU A 337 -7.77 16.25 -15.23
C GLU A 337 -8.99 16.49 -14.31
N LYS A 338 -10.13 16.82 -14.87
CA LYS A 338 -11.38 16.99 -14.12
C LYS A 338 -11.86 15.68 -13.51
N ASP A 339 -11.78 14.61 -14.29
CA ASP A 339 -12.20 13.29 -13.86
C ASP A 339 -11.30 12.78 -12.70
N ARG A 340 -9.98 13.02 -12.75
CA ARG A 340 -9.04 12.75 -11.65
C ARG A 340 -9.36 13.55 -10.38
N ILE A 341 -9.71 14.82 -10.51
CA ILE A 341 -10.12 15.64 -9.37
C ILE A 341 -11.39 15.08 -8.75
N ALA A 342 -12.39 14.72 -9.55
CA ALA A 342 -13.64 14.13 -9.06
C ALA A 342 -13.39 12.80 -8.31
N VAL A 343 -12.53 11.94 -8.82
CA VAL A 343 -12.14 10.68 -8.15
C VAL A 343 -11.37 10.95 -6.86
N ARG A 344 -10.45 11.94 -6.83
CA ARG A 344 -9.75 12.37 -5.63
C ARG A 344 -10.73 12.83 -4.53
N ASP A 345 -11.70 13.67 -4.89
CA ASP A 345 -12.69 14.20 -3.95
C ASP A 345 -13.60 13.09 -3.41
N ALA A 346 -13.97 12.13 -4.27
CA ALA A 346 -14.70 10.94 -3.87
C ALA A 346 -13.88 10.06 -2.92
N LEU A 347 -12.59 9.83 -3.18
CA LEU A 347 -11.67 9.10 -2.27
C LEU A 347 -11.62 9.76 -0.89
N ALA A 348 -11.45 11.08 -0.83
CA ALA A 348 -11.38 11.84 0.41
C ALA A 348 -12.70 11.79 1.23
N SER A 349 -13.82 11.50 0.58
CA SER A 349 -15.14 11.42 1.21
C SER A 349 -15.50 10.04 1.76
N ILE A 350 -14.72 9.00 1.48
CA ILE A 350 -15.01 7.62 1.87
C ILE A 350 -15.01 7.48 3.40
N LYS A 351 -16.15 6.97 3.93
CA LYS A 351 -16.33 6.63 5.34
C LYS A 351 -16.89 5.22 5.47
N ASP A 352 -16.52 4.56 6.57
CA ASP A 352 -17.04 3.23 6.93
C ASP A 352 -16.90 2.17 5.82
N PHE A 353 -15.86 2.27 4.98
CA PHE A 353 -15.62 1.28 3.95
C PHE A 353 -15.38 -0.10 4.57
N ASP A 354 -16.18 -1.08 4.15
CA ASP A 354 -16.12 -2.46 4.66
C ASP A 354 -15.10 -3.28 3.84
N GLY A 355 -13.84 -3.15 4.22
CA GLY A 355 -12.73 -3.88 3.63
C GLY A 355 -12.58 -5.30 4.19
N ILE A 356 -11.97 -6.19 3.42
CA ILE A 356 -11.63 -7.55 3.89
C ILE A 356 -10.52 -7.54 4.94
N THR A 357 -9.76 -6.45 5.03
CA THR A 357 -8.72 -6.20 6.03
C THR A 357 -9.21 -5.31 7.17
N GLY A 358 -10.52 -5.08 7.29
CA GLY A 358 -11.16 -4.27 8.34
C GLY A 358 -11.84 -3.01 7.80
N LYS A 359 -12.63 -2.39 8.66
CA LYS A 359 -13.30 -1.12 8.33
C LYS A 359 -12.30 0.02 8.23
N MET A 360 -12.55 0.92 7.29
CA MET A 360 -11.70 2.08 7.01
C MET A 360 -12.52 3.34 6.83
N THR A 361 -12.10 4.41 7.51
CA THR A 361 -12.59 5.77 7.30
C THR A 361 -11.38 6.67 7.10
N PHE A 362 -11.33 7.38 5.97
CA PHE A 362 -10.21 8.26 5.68
C PHE A 362 -10.25 9.54 6.52
N THR A 363 -9.08 9.94 7.00
CA THR A 363 -8.82 11.26 7.58
C THR A 363 -8.62 12.31 6.46
N GLU A 364 -8.52 13.57 6.83
CA GLU A 364 -8.20 14.67 5.90
C GLU A 364 -6.84 14.50 5.20
N ASP A 365 -5.92 13.77 5.84
CA ASP A 365 -4.59 13.46 5.30
C ASP A 365 -4.58 12.26 4.35
N GLY A 366 -5.74 11.65 4.05
CA GLY A 366 -5.83 10.46 3.20
C GLY A 366 -5.40 9.15 3.87
N ASP A 367 -5.35 9.13 5.21
CA ASP A 367 -4.97 7.98 6.02
C ASP A 367 -6.20 7.30 6.63
N PRO A 368 -6.35 5.98 6.59
CA PRO A 368 -7.46 5.30 7.23
C PRO A 368 -7.20 5.09 8.72
N ILE A 369 -8.25 5.28 9.53
CA ILE A 369 -8.29 4.75 10.90
C ILE A 369 -8.52 3.25 10.79
N LYS A 370 -7.56 2.44 11.29
CA LYS A 370 -7.56 0.99 11.12
C LYS A 370 -6.88 0.28 12.28
N CYS A 371 -7.41 -0.89 12.67
CA CYS A 371 -6.80 -1.74 13.68
C CYS A 371 -5.58 -2.49 13.11
N ALA A 372 -4.64 -2.81 13.99
CA ALA A 372 -3.56 -3.76 13.73
C ALA A 372 -3.92 -5.14 14.30
N VAL A 373 -3.30 -6.16 13.74
CA VAL A 373 -3.37 -7.55 14.21
C VAL A 373 -1.96 -7.99 14.61
N VAL A 374 -1.84 -8.67 15.74
CA VAL A 374 -0.61 -9.40 16.08
C VAL A 374 -0.83 -10.87 15.75
N VAL A 375 0.11 -11.47 15.06
CA VAL A 375 0.11 -12.89 14.73
C VAL A 375 1.35 -13.57 15.29
N ARG A 376 1.23 -14.89 15.51
CA ARG A 376 2.32 -15.78 15.90
C ARG A 376 2.62 -16.72 14.73
N ILE A 377 3.88 -16.97 14.48
CA ILE A 377 4.30 -18.06 13.58
C ILE A 377 4.23 -19.36 14.38
N SER A 378 3.33 -20.26 14.00
CA SER A 378 3.13 -21.53 14.68
C SER A 378 4.29 -22.52 14.47
N ASP A 379 4.28 -23.63 15.21
CA ASP A 379 5.24 -24.71 15.03
C ASP A 379 5.03 -25.50 13.72
N ALA A 380 3.93 -25.21 13.01
CA ALA A 380 3.66 -25.70 11.64
C ALA A 380 4.09 -24.69 10.56
N GLY A 381 4.59 -23.50 10.94
CA GLY A 381 4.95 -22.41 10.02
C GLY A 381 3.75 -21.64 9.48
N GLU A 382 2.61 -21.68 10.17
CA GLU A 382 1.41 -20.94 9.79
C GLU A 382 1.28 -19.67 10.62
N PHE A 383 0.63 -18.64 10.07
CA PHE A 383 0.34 -17.38 10.76
C PHE A 383 -0.95 -17.51 11.56
N GLU A 384 -0.83 -17.63 12.88
CA GLU A 384 -1.95 -17.74 13.81
C GLU A 384 -2.34 -16.35 14.34
N PHE A 385 -3.65 -16.08 14.36
CA PHE A 385 -4.18 -14.87 15.01
C PHE A 385 -3.87 -14.91 16.52
N PHE A 386 -3.26 -13.86 17.04
CA PHE A 386 -2.99 -13.72 18.46
C PHE A 386 -3.90 -12.68 19.11
N LYS A 387 -3.88 -11.42 18.66
CA LYS A 387 -4.77 -10.36 19.16
C LYS A 387 -4.94 -9.24 18.13
N SER A 388 -6.01 -8.49 18.29
CA SER A 388 -6.25 -7.24 17.55
C SER A 388 -6.07 -6.04 18.47
N VAL A 389 -5.51 -4.95 17.94
CA VAL A 389 -5.29 -3.68 18.62
C VAL A 389 -5.84 -2.57 17.73
N CYS A 390 -6.73 -1.75 18.28
CA CYS A 390 -7.32 -0.59 17.59
C CYS A 390 -6.80 0.72 18.16
N PRO A 391 -6.79 1.82 17.36
CA PRO A 391 -6.43 3.16 17.80
C PRO A 391 -7.28 3.69 18.95
#